data_8686c5bffe1833399e0f589da23edb50
#
_entry.id   8686c5bffe1833399e0f589da23edb50
#
_cell.length_a   1.000
_cell.length_b   1.000
_cell.length_c   1.000
_cell.angle_alpha   90.00
_cell.angle_beta   90.00
_cell.angle_gamma   90.00
#
_symmetry.space_group_name_H-M   'P 1'
#
loop_
_entity.id
_entity.type
_entity.pdbx_description
1 polymer ?
#
loop_
_entity_poly.entity_id
_entity_poly.type
_entity_poly.pdbx_seq_one_letter_code
_entity_poly.pdbx_strand_id
1 'polypeptide(L)'
;MSATALRCRNCETEHALEAVGVCSQCWGPLDPVYDRDRLARTVTREAIEAGPPSLWRYTALLPVEAPREQRLAPGFTPLVRAPRLAKIVGVGELYLKLETANPTHSFKDRVVAVATAKAQELGLTTLACSSTGNLANAVAARAAAEGLDAAVFCPADLEPEKLTATAVYGATLYAVDGTYDDCSRLTIELSFELPWAFVNVGLRSYYAEGSKTLAYEIAEQLGWELPDAVVCPIASGSLYSKLNQGFSELLELGVVEGQVPRLVGAQAAGCAPVAAAFAEGGAVRPVRPDTVARSLAIGAPADGDLAVATAHETGGAIHAVAEEAVGESMALLAETAGVFGETAAGVTLGALQEAVASGGAGPDDRVVLLVTGDGLKTPGLVADRLQPVRIPADADAVLDGLAAA
;
A
#
# COMPACT_ATOMS: atom_id res chain seq x y z
N MET A 1 23.54 6.29 -5.21
CA MET A 1 22.28 6.10 -5.96
C MET A 1 22.52 5.20 -7.15
N SER A 2 21.62 4.23 -7.41
CA SER A 2 21.74 3.29 -8.53
C SER A 2 20.84 3.65 -9.72
N ALA A 3 19.83 4.51 -9.50
CA ALA A 3 19.00 5.06 -10.58
C ALA A 3 19.78 6.08 -11.41
N THR A 4 19.63 6.01 -12.74
CA THR A 4 20.38 6.82 -13.72
C THR A 4 19.48 7.79 -14.49
N ALA A 5 18.21 7.42 -14.71
CA ALA A 5 17.23 8.19 -15.47
C ALA A 5 15.81 7.81 -15.06
N LEU A 6 14.81 8.54 -15.57
CA LEU A 6 13.42 8.11 -15.66
C LEU A 6 13.13 7.73 -17.11
N ARG A 7 12.44 6.59 -17.35
CA ARG A 7 12.07 6.15 -18.69
C ARG A 7 10.56 6.05 -18.81
N CYS A 8 10.03 6.53 -19.91
CA CYS A 8 8.60 6.42 -20.23
C CYS A 8 8.23 4.98 -20.60
N ARG A 9 7.17 4.43 -19.97
CA ARG A 9 6.64 3.10 -20.32
C ARG A 9 6.08 3.00 -21.74
N ASN A 10 5.57 4.13 -22.30
CA ASN A 10 4.85 4.13 -23.56
C ASN A 10 5.75 4.37 -24.77
N CYS A 11 6.72 5.31 -24.67
CA CYS A 11 7.56 5.73 -25.80
C CYS A 11 9.06 5.62 -25.53
N GLU A 12 9.45 5.04 -24.39
CA GLU A 12 10.84 4.78 -23.99
C GLU A 12 11.75 6.01 -23.86
N THR A 13 11.20 7.22 -24.03
CA THR A 13 11.96 8.48 -23.87
C THR A 13 12.52 8.54 -22.43
N GLU A 14 13.81 8.87 -22.33
CA GLU A 14 14.49 9.08 -21.05
C GLU A 14 14.43 10.54 -20.61
N HIS A 15 14.30 10.73 -19.30
CA HIS A 15 14.26 12.01 -18.62
C HIS A 15 15.28 12.03 -17.48
N ALA A 16 15.75 13.20 -17.10
CA ALA A 16 16.58 13.38 -15.91
C ALA A 16 15.80 12.99 -14.63
N LEU A 17 16.54 12.74 -13.55
CA LEU A 17 15.98 12.41 -12.22
C LEU A 17 15.43 13.67 -11.52
N GLU A 18 14.42 14.29 -12.10
CA GLU A 18 13.76 15.52 -11.67
C GLU A 18 12.33 15.25 -11.16
N ALA A 19 11.66 16.27 -10.64
CA ALA A 19 10.26 16.20 -10.22
C ALA A 19 9.31 16.25 -11.44
N VAL A 20 9.31 15.18 -12.23
CA VAL A 20 8.51 15.05 -13.45
C VAL A 20 7.52 13.90 -13.30
N GLY A 21 6.23 14.21 -13.31
CA GLY A 21 5.17 13.20 -13.09
C GLY A 21 4.85 12.35 -14.31
N VAL A 22 5.05 12.90 -15.53
CA VAL A 22 4.69 12.28 -16.81
C VAL A 22 5.72 12.61 -17.89
N CYS A 23 5.75 11.78 -18.93
CA CYS A 23 6.62 11.99 -20.08
C CYS A 23 6.25 13.28 -20.86
N SER A 24 7.24 14.09 -21.19
CA SER A 24 7.05 15.32 -21.96
C SER A 24 6.64 15.08 -23.43
N GLN A 25 6.84 13.85 -23.94
CA GLN A 25 6.55 13.52 -25.34
C GLN A 25 5.15 12.94 -25.53
N CYS A 26 4.70 12.06 -24.62
CA CYS A 26 3.45 11.29 -24.80
C CYS A 26 2.55 11.25 -23.57
N TRP A 27 2.90 11.99 -22.52
CA TRP A 27 2.18 12.03 -21.22
C TRP A 27 2.09 10.67 -20.50
N GLY A 28 2.86 9.68 -20.96
CA GLY A 28 2.91 8.36 -20.36
C GLY A 28 3.61 8.36 -18.99
N PRO A 29 3.37 7.31 -18.19
CA PRO A 29 4.00 7.16 -16.88
C PRO A 29 5.50 6.92 -17.00
N LEU A 30 6.25 7.38 -16.01
CA LEU A 30 7.70 7.26 -15.92
C LEU A 30 8.11 6.28 -14.82
N ASP A 31 9.10 5.45 -15.09
CA ASP A 31 9.75 4.57 -14.11
C ASP A 31 11.25 4.85 -14.02
N PRO A 32 11.86 4.74 -12.83
CA PRO A 32 13.31 4.84 -12.67
C PRO A 32 14.04 3.71 -13.40
N VAL A 33 15.12 4.07 -14.08
CA VAL A 33 16.08 3.16 -14.73
C VAL A 33 17.26 2.98 -13.80
N TYR A 34 17.69 1.73 -13.60
CA TYR A 34 18.80 1.39 -12.71
C TYR A 34 20.00 0.86 -13.47
N ASP A 35 21.20 1.17 -12.97
CA ASP A 35 22.46 0.55 -13.40
C ASP A 35 22.49 -0.93 -12.92
N ARG A 36 22.07 -1.83 -13.79
CA ARG A 36 21.97 -3.29 -13.50
C ARG A 36 23.32 -3.91 -13.17
N ASP A 37 24.40 -3.50 -13.83
CA ASP A 37 25.74 -4.01 -13.56
C ASP A 37 26.23 -3.61 -12.17
N ARG A 38 25.91 -2.41 -11.76
CA ARG A 38 26.19 -1.93 -10.41
C ARG A 38 25.36 -2.69 -9.38
N LEU A 39 24.05 -2.86 -9.61
CA LEU A 39 23.18 -3.63 -8.72
C LEU A 39 23.67 -5.06 -8.54
N ALA A 40 24.00 -5.76 -9.63
CA ALA A 40 24.50 -7.13 -9.56
C ALA A 40 25.80 -7.29 -8.74
N ARG A 41 26.62 -6.23 -8.66
CA ARG A 41 27.85 -6.24 -7.85
C ARG A 41 27.63 -5.83 -6.39
N THR A 42 26.58 -5.11 -6.07
CA THR A 42 26.41 -4.46 -4.75
C THR A 42 25.27 -5.04 -3.93
N VAL A 43 24.26 -5.66 -4.58
CA VAL A 43 23.09 -6.22 -3.91
C VAL A 43 23.32 -7.70 -3.66
N THR A 44 23.61 -8.04 -2.40
CA THR A 44 23.71 -9.42 -1.90
C THR A 44 22.88 -9.55 -0.63
N ARG A 45 22.58 -10.79 -0.21
CA ARG A 45 21.86 -11.04 1.05
C ARG A 45 22.59 -10.41 2.23
N GLU A 46 23.90 -10.61 2.31
CA GLU A 46 24.75 -10.09 3.39
C GLU A 46 24.74 -8.54 3.41
N ALA A 47 24.80 -7.90 2.24
CA ALA A 47 24.75 -6.44 2.15
C ALA A 47 23.40 -5.89 2.60
N ILE A 48 22.29 -6.56 2.27
CA ILE A 48 20.95 -6.21 2.71
C ILE A 48 20.85 -6.42 4.24
N GLU A 49 21.21 -7.59 4.75
CA GLU A 49 21.12 -7.95 6.17
C GLU A 49 21.97 -7.05 7.08
N ALA A 50 23.08 -6.51 6.59
CA ALA A 50 23.88 -5.52 7.29
C ALA A 50 23.22 -4.12 7.38
N GLY A 51 22.13 -3.87 6.64
CA GLY A 51 21.41 -2.60 6.63
C GLY A 51 20.54 -2.40 7.88
N PRO A 52 19.97 -1.19 8.07
CA PRO A 52 19.13 -0.87 9.22
C PRO A 52 17.78 -1.65 9.17
N PRO A 53 17.09 -1.84 10.31
CA PRO A 53 15.77 -2.47 10.33
C PRO A 53 14.66 -1.50 9.85
N SER A 54 14.73 -1.10 8.59
CA SER A 54 13.80 -0.18 7.93
C SER A 54 13.86 -0.39 6.41
N LEU A 55 12.98 0.30 5.65
CA LEU A 55 13.04 0.25 4.18
C LEU A 55 14.40 0.69 3.61
N TRP A 56 15.17 1.49 4.36
CA TRP A 56 16.50 1.98 3.94
C TRP A 56 17.55 0.89 3.86
N ARG A 57 17.25 -0.29 4.39
CA ARG A 57 18.01 -1.53 4.19
C ARG A 57 18.20 -1.86 2.71
N TYR A 58 17.21 -1.47 1.88
CA TYR A 58 17.17 -1.73 0.44
C TYR A 58 17.53 -0.50 -0.41
N THR A 59 18.26 0.46 0.14
CA THR A 59 18.58 1.72 -0.55
C THR A 59 19.27 1.52 -1.90
N ALA A 60 20.08 0.45 -2.06
CA ALA A 60 20.70 0.15 -3.33
C ALA A 60 19.67 -0.07 -4.47
N LEU A 61 18.46 -0.53 -4.12
CA LEU A 61 17.34 -0.80 -5.03
C LEU A 61 16.33 0.35 -5.11
N LEU A 62 16.64 1.50 -4.51
CA LEU A 62 15.79 2.69 -4.50
C LEU A 62 16.40 3.83 -5.33
N PRO A 63 15.57 4.73 -5.90
CA PRO A 63 16.02 5.82 -6.77
C PRO A 63 16.46 7.06 -5.99
N VAL A 64 16.83 6.90 -4.74
CA VAL A 64 17.24 7.97 -3.81
C VAL A 64 18.36 7.47 -2.90
N GLU A 65 19.11 8.39 -2.32
CA GLU A 65 20.02 8.06 -1.21
C GLU A 65 19.25 7.93 0.10
N ALA A 66 19.74 7.07 0.99
CA ALA A 66 19.17 7.00 2.33
C ALA A 66 19.43 8.32 3.08
N PRO A 67 18.44 8.86 3.79
CA PRO A 67 18.66 10.06 4.60
C PRO A 67 19.70 9.78 5.69
N ARG A 68 20.51 10.78 6.03
CA ARG A 68 21.53 10.66 7.07
C ARG A 68 20.94 10.32 8.44
N GLU A 69 19.78 10.91 8.74
CA GLU A 69 19.00 10.64 9.93
C GLU A 69 17.69 9.96 9.53
N GLN A 70 17.47 8.76 10.01
CA GLN A 70 16.27 7.98 9.68
C GLN A 70 15.15 8.29 10.68
N ARG A 71 14.61 9.50 10.63
CA ARG A 71 13.46 9.90 11.43
C ARG A 71 12.21 9.17 10.93
N LEU A 72 11.32 8.74 11.84
CA LEU A 72 10.13 7.96 11.50
C LEU A 72 10.45 6.88 10.46
N ALA A 73 11.48 6.05 10.70
CA ALA A 73 11.92 5.04 9.74
C ALA A 73 10.81 4.02 9.47
N PRO A 74 10.21 3.97 8.27
CA PRO A 74 9.17 3.00 7.93
C PRO A 74 9.80 1.72 7.41
N GLY A 75 8.98 0.69 7.32
CA GLY A 75 9.40 -0.60 6.79
C GLY A 75 9.97 -1.53 7.83
N PHE A 76 10.45 -2.68 7.37
CA PHE A 76 10.84 -3.83 8.17
C PHE A 76 9.75 -4.21 9.19
N THR A 77 8.50 -4.08 8.73
CA THR A 77 7.30 -4.35 9.51
C THR A 77 7.16 -5.84 9.80
N PRO A 78 6.48 -6.24 10.89
CA PRO A 78 6.33 -7.65 11.24
C PRO A 78 5.67 -8.48 10.13
N LEU A 79 6.21 -9.68 9.89
CA LEU A 79 5.60 -10.76 9.15
C LEU A 79 5.24 -11.87 10.14
N VAL A 80 3.95 -12.06 10.41
CA VAL A 80 3.48 -12.95 11.49
C VAL A 80 2.67 -14.12 10.94
N ARG A 81 2.89 -15.33 11.47
CA ARG A 81 2.08 -16.50 11.13
C ARG A 81 0.68 -16.40 11.73
N ALA A 82 -0.33 -16.79 10.95
CA ALA A 82 -1.73 -16.81 11.34
C ALA A 82 -2.35 -18.22 11.20
N PRO A 83 -1.93 -19.23 11.99
CA PRO A 83 -2.30 -20.63 11.77
C PRO A 83 -3.80 -20.91 11.98
N ARG A 84 -4.48 -20.18 12.89
CA ARG A 84 -5.92 -20.33 13.06
C ARG A 84 -6.68 -19.82 11.85
N LEU A 85 -6.28 -18.66 11.32
CA LEU A 85 -6.88 -18.08 10.13
C LEU A 85 -6.58 -18.94 8.90
N ALA A 86 -5.34 -19.43 8.73
CA ALA A 86 -4.96 -20.33 7.65
C ALA A 86 -5.89 -21.56 7.57
N LYS A 87 -6.14 -22.21 8.71
CA LYS A 87 -7.06 -23.35 8.79
C LYS A 87 -8.49 -23.00 8.40
N ILE A 88 -9.00 -21.83 8.80
CA ILE A 88 -10.37 -21.40 8.49
C ILE A 88 -10.51 -21.08 7.01
N VAL A 89 -9.50 -20.39 6.42
CA VAL A 89 -9.51 -20.02 5.01
C VAL A 89 -9.22 -21.22 4.10
N GLY A 90 -8.43 -22.20 4.57
CA GLY A 90 -8.12 -23.43 3.81
C GLY A 90 -6.81 -23.35 3.02
N VAL A 91 -5.81 -22.61 3.52
CA VAL A 91 -4.44 -22.57 2.97
C VAL A 91 -3.45 -23.28 3.89
N GLY A 92 -2.30 -23.70 3.37
CA GLY A 92 -1.28 -24.44 4.13
C GLY A 92 -0.62 -23.59 5.20
N GLU A 93 -0.03 -22.48 4.78
CA GLU A 93 0.55 -21.47 5.66
C GLU A 93 0.03 -20.09 5.31
N LEU A 94 -0.34 -19.31 6.33
CA LEU A 94 -0.73 -17.91 6.15
C LEU A 94 0.16 -17.02 7.00
N TYR A 95 0.74 -16.03 6.36
CA TYR A 95 1.48 -14.95 7.00
C TYR A 95 0.77 -13.62 6.77
N LEU A 96 0.75 -12.77 7.77
CA LEU A 96 0.23 -11.40 7.71
C LEU A 96 1.40 -10.42 7.70
N LYS A 97 1.50 -9.60 6.67
CA LYS A 97 2.46 -8.49 6.60
C LYS A 97 1.83 -7.25 7.19
N LEU A 98 2.26 -6.85 8.38
CA LEU A 98 1.59 -5.85 9.21
C LEU A 98 2.10 -4.43 8.93
N GLU A 99 1.61 -3.79 7.89
CA GLU A 99 1.91 -2.39 7.59
C GLU A 99 1.31 -1.40 8.61
N THR A 100 0.46 -1.89 9.49
CA THR A 100 -0.05 -1.17 10.67
C THR A 100 1.05 -0.76 11.65
N ALA A 101 2.21 -1.42 11.60
CA ALA A 101 3.37 -1.10 12.44
C ALA A 101 4.20 0.10 11.93
N ASN A 102 3.90 0.64 10.76
CA ASN A 102 4.53 1.86 10.28
C ASN A 102 4.14 3.10 11.13
N PRO A 103 4.95 4.17 11.10
CA PRO A 103 4.75 5.36 11.96
C PRO A 103 3.36 5.99 11.96
N THR A 104 2.69 6.05 10.78
CA THR A 104 1.30 6.53 10.68
C THR A 104 0.30 5.40 10.44
N HIS A 105 0.66 4.18 10.84
CA HIS A 105 -0.18 3.00 10.83
C HIS A 105 -0.70 2.59 9.43
N SER A 106 0.14 2.80 8.39
CA SER A 106 -0.15 2.30 7.04
C SER A 106 1.09 2.18 6.16
N PHE A 107 0.99 1.41 5.06
CA PHE A 107 2.07 1.27 4.10
C PHE A 107 2.47 2.58 3.40
N LYS A 108 1.62 3.63 3.48
CA LYS A 108 1.91 4.94 2.88
C LYS A 108 3.18 5.59 3.41
N ASP A 109 3.59 5.26 4.61
CA ASP A 109 4.85 5.72 5.17
C ASP A 109 6.06 5.35 4.30
N ARG A 110 6.06 4.16 3.67
CA ARG A 110 7.13 3.71 2.79
C ARG A 110 7.30 4.59 1.56
N VAL A 111 6.21 4.77 0.84
CA VAL A 111 6.20 5.53 -0.42
C VAL A 111 6.45 7.02 -0.19
N VAL A 112 5.94 7.57 0.91
CA VAL A 112 6.18 8.96 1.30
C VAL A 112 7.63 9.17 1.73
N ALA A 113 8.26 8.22 2.42
CA ALA A 113 9.67 8.33 2.80
C ALA A 113 10.59 8.44 1.57
N VAL A 114 10.36 7.62 0.54
CA VAL A 114 11.14 7.68 -0.71
C VAL A 114 10.88 9.00 -1.47
N ALA A 115 9.62 9.42 -1.58
CA ALA A 115 9.28 10.70 -2.21
C ALA A 115 9.88 11.89 -1.46
N THR A 116 9.90 11.85 -0.12
CA THR A 116 10.50 12.91 0.71
C THR A 116 12.01 12.98 0.53
N ALA A 117 12.70 11.83 0.53
CA ALA A 117 14.13 11.81 0.27
C ALA A 117 14.46 12.44 -1.09
N LYS A 118 13.64 12.14 -2.12
CA LYS A 118 13.80 12.78 -3.44
C LYS A 118 13.50 14.27 -3.42
N ALA A 119 12.46 14.69 -2.71
CA ALA A 119 12.14 16.11 -2.54
C ALA A 119 13.33 16.88 -1.93
N GLN A 120 13.95 16.32 -0.88
CA GLN A 120 15.12 16.91 -0.23
C GLN A 120 16.35 16.95 -1.16
N GLU A 121 16.61 15.88 -1.94
CA GLU A 121 17.67 15.86 -2.96
C GLU A 121 17.49 16.97 -4.01
N LEU A 122 16.23 17.29 -4.34
CA LEU A 122 15.86 18.35 -5.30
C LEU A 122 15.75 19.75 -4.66
N GLY A 123 15.98 19.87 -3.35
CA GLY A 123 15.87 21.13 -2.62
C GLY A 123 14.44 21.64 -2.42
N LEU A 124 13.43 20.78 -2.54
CA LEU A 124 12.02 21.12 -2.33
C LEU A 124 11.70 21.09 -0.82
N THR A 125 11.00 22.10 -0.34
CA THR A 125 10.75 22.31 1.11
C THR A 125 9.30 22.10 1.52
N THR A 126 8.37 21.93 0.57
CA THR A 126 6.95 21.70 0.83
C THR A 126 6.52 20.35 0.23
N LEU A 127 6.04 19.44 1.06
CA LEU A 127 5.40 18.21 0.59
C LEU A 127 3.91 18.47 0.34
N ALA A 128 3.40 18.05 -0.81
CA ALA A 128 2.00 18.24 -1.17
C ALA A 128 1.35 16.94 -1.66
N CYS A 129 0.05 16.77 -1.41
CA CYS A 129 -0.74 15.69 -1.98
C CYS A 129 -2.25 16.01 -2.00
N SER A 130 -2.99 15.34 -2.90
CA SER A 130 -4.44 15.15 -2.78
C SER A 130 -4.72 13.86 -2.04
N SER A 131 -5.38 13.92 -0.86
CA SER A 131 -5.72 12.71 -0.11
C SER A 131 -6.73 12.96 1.00
N THR A 132 -7.55 11.96 1.27
CA THR A 132 -8.56 11.95 2.34
C THR A 132 -8.24 10.97 3.47
N GLY A 133 -7.01 10.42 3.54
CA GLY A 133 -6.70 9.36 4.52
C GLY A 133 -5.20 9.06 4.67
N ASN A 134 -4.83 7.80 4.54
CA ASN A 134 -3.48 7.30 4.85
C ASN A 134 -2.33 8.08 4.21
N LEU A 135 -2.48 8.54 2.96
CA LEU A 135 -1.43 9.33 2.30
C LEU A 135 -1.30 10.72 2.94
N ALA A 136 -2.41 11.39 3.25
CA ALA A 136 -2.41 12.68 3.92
C ALA A 136 -1.68 12.63 5.27
N ASN A 137 -2.01 11.61 6.09
CA ASN A 137 -1.38 11.40 7.40
C ASN A 137 0.13 11.15 7.26
N ALA A 138 0.55 10.31 6.32
CA ALA A 138 1.96 10.00 6.09
C ALA A 138 2.74 11.23 5.61
N VAL A 139 2.17 12.04 4.70
CA VAL A 139 2.79 13.29 4.21
C VAL A 139 2.94 14.30 5.33
N ALA A 140 1.87 14.54 6.11
CA ALA A 140 1.88 15.51 7.21
C ALA A 140 2.88 15.11 8.31
N ALA A 141 2.84 13.84 8.75
CA ALA A 141 3.75 13.33 9.76
C ALA A 141 5.21 13.37 9.33
N ARG A 142 5.49 12.99 8.07
CA ARG A 142 6.83 13.02 7.50
C ARG A 142 7.36 14.46 7.38
N ALA A 143 6.56 15.39 6.87
CA ALA A 143 6.94 16.79 6.78
C ALA A 143 7.28 17.36 8.16
N ALA A 144 6.44 17.12 9.17
CA ALA A 144 6.69 17.55 10.55
C ALA A 144 8.00 16.99 11.10
N ALA A 145 8.28 15.70 10.89
CA ALA A 145 9.50 15.06 11.38
C ALA A 145 10.77 15.59 10.69
N GLU A 146 10.69 15.97 9.40
CA GLU A 146 11.83 16.45 8.61
C GLU A 146 11.97 17.99 8.64
N GLY A 147 11.05 18.71 9.30
CA GLY A 147 11.05 20.17 9.33
C GLY A 147 10.68 20.80 7.98
N LEU A 148 9.83 20.13 7.21
CA LEU A 148 9.29 20.58 5.94
C LEU A 148 7.87 21.10 6.12
N ASP A 149 7.39 21.91 5.20
CA ASP A 149 5.98 22.28 5.12
C ASP A 149 5.15 21.13 4.52
N ALA A 150 3.86 21.05 4.91
CA ALA A 150 2.91 20.10 4.33
C ALA A 150 1.65 20.81 3.83
N ALA A 151 1.23 20.51 2.60
CA ALA A 151 0.03 21.01 1.95
C ALA A 151 -0.85 19.82 1.50
N VAL A 152 -2.04 19.68 2.10
CA VAL A 152 -2.96 18.58 1.80
C VAL A 152 -4.25 19.14 1.22
N PHE A 153 -4.63 18.65 0.04
CA PHE A 153 -5.85 19.01 -0.66
C PHE A 153 -6.89 17.90 -0.45
N CYS A 154 -8.05 18.25 0.06
CA CYS A 154 -9.13 17.31 0.34
C CYS A 154 -10.50 17.96 0.07
N PRO A 155 -11.56 17.16 -0.19
CA PRO A 155 -12.92 17.70 -0.28
C PRO A 155 -13.33 18.45 1.00
N ALA A 156 -14.07 19.56 0.83
CA ALA A 156 -14.49 20.40 1.94
C ALA A 156 -15.47 19.71 2.91
N ASP A 157 -16.16 18.66 2.45
CA ASP A 157 -17.13 17.85 3.19
C ASP A 157 -16.50 16.59 3.84
N LEU A 158 -15.16 16.51 3.90
CA LEU A 158 -14.47 15.39 4.54
C LEU A 158 -14.74 15.38 6.06
N GLU A 159 -14.90 14.17 6.61
CA GLU A 159 -15.23 13.95 8.02
C GLU A 159 -14.18 14.61 8.96
N PRO A 160 -14.62 15.32 10.03
CA PRO A 160 -13.73 16.05 10.93
C PRO A 160 -12.60 15.20 11.54
N GLU A 161 -12.87 13.93 11.82
CA GLU A 161 -11.88 13.00 12.39
C GLU A 161 -10.70 12.78 11.44
N LYS A 162 -10.95 12.68 10.14
CA LYS A 162 -9.91 12.52 9.10
C LYS A 162 -9.11 13.80 8.93
N LEU A 163 -9.78 14.96 8.97
CA LEU A 163 -9.10 16.26 8.94
C LEU A 163 -8.19 16.43 10.16
N THR A 164 -8.71 16.11 11.35
CA THR A 164 -7.96 16.20 12.62
C THR A 164 -6.73 15.29 12.61
N ALA A 165 -6.86 14.05 12.13
CA ALA A 165 -5.77 13.09 12.05
C ALA A 165 -4.60 13.54 11.14
N THR A 166 -4.85 14.50 10.23
CA THR A 166 -3.83 15.11 9.38
C THR A 166 -3.36 16.46 9.96
N ALA A 167 -4.30 17.30 10.39
CA ALA A 167 -4.01 18.64 10.91
C ALA A 167 -3.12 18.64 12.16
N VAL A 168 -3.22 17.61 13.00
CA VAL A 168 -2.46 17.50 14.26
C VAL A 168 -0.93 17.56 14.04
N TYR A 169 -0.45 17.21 12.85
CA TYR A 169 0.96 17.30 12.46
C TYR A 169 1.38 18.69 11.96
N GLY A 170 0.47 19.68 11.95
CA GLY A 170 0.76 21.05 11.50
C GLY A 170 0.64 21.27 9.98
N ALA A 171 0.07 20.32 9.24
CA ALA A 171 -0.15 20.47 7.80
C ALA A 171 -1.20 21.56 7.50
N THR A 172 -0.98 22.32 6.43
CA THR A 172 -2.01 23.19 5.86
C THR A 172 -3.00 22.35 5.07
N LEU A 173 -4.28 22.37 5.49
CA LEU A 173 -5.37 21.68 4.80
C LEU A 173 -6.08 22.66 3.88
N TYR A 174 -6.11 22.35 2.59
CA TYR A 174 -6.88 23.06 1.58
C TYR A 174 -8.19 22.30 1.34
N ALA A 175 -9.28 22.81 1.89
CA ALA A 175 -10.63 22.30 1.72
C ALA A 175 -11.16 22.75 0.34
N VAL A 176 -11.28 21.83 -0.60
CA VAL A 176 -11.70 22.09 -1.97
C VAL A 176 -13.21 21.90 -2.09
N ASP A 177 -13.91 22.90 -2.65
CA ASP A 177 -15.32 22.80 -2.98
C ASP A 177 -15.53 21.90 -4.20
N GLY A 178 -15.48 20.58 -3.98
CA GLY A 178 -15.53 19.57 -5.03
C GLY A 178 -15.27 18.16 -4.53
N THR A 179 -15.16 17.25 -5.46
CA THR A 179 -14.90 15.82 -5.22
C THR A 179 -13.40 15.53 -5.00
N TYR A 180 -13.07 14.30 -4.65
CA TYR A 180 -11.68 13.84 -4.62
C TYR A 180 -10.99 13.95 -6.01
N ASP A 181 -11.74 13.70 -7.09
CA ASP A 181 -11.21 13.82 -8.46
C ASP A 181 -10.89 15.29 -8.80
N ASP A 182 -11.68 16.25 -8.28
CA ASP A 182 -11.38 17.68 -8.40
C ASP A 182 -10.11 18.05 -7.64
N CYS A 183 -9.92 17.53 -6.42
CA CYS A 183 -8.67 17.71 -5.67
C CYS A 183 -7.46 17.16 -6.44
N SER A 184 -7.61 15.97 -7.03
CA SER A 184 -6.54 15.31 -7.82
C SER A 184 -6.20 16.12 -9.06
N ARG A 185 -7.20 16.58 -9.82
CA ARG A 185 -7.00 17.44 -10.98
C ARG A 185 -6.32 18.76 -10.61
N LEU A 186 -6.79 19.42 -9.54
CA LEU A 186 -6.21 20.66 -9.03
C LEU A 186 -4.73 20.47 -8.66
N THR A 187 -4.37 19.38 -7.97
CA THR A 187 -2.97 19.12 -7.60
C THR A 187 -2.08 18.82 -8.81
N ILE A 188 -2.62 18.24 -9.88
CA ILE A 188 -1.90 18.08 -11.15
C ILE A 188 -1.62 19.47 -11.77
N GLU A 189 -2.61 20.33 -11.88
CA GLU A 189 -2.45 21.69 -12.41
C GLU A 189 -1.43 22.49 -11.59
N LEU A 190 -1.57 22.50 -10.26
CA LEU A 190 -0.66 23.20 -9.36
C LEU A 190 0.78 22.65 -9.39
N SER A 191 0.97 21.38 -9.74
CA SER A 191 2.32 20.79 -9.83
C SER A 191 3.18 21.36 -10.94
N PHE A 192 2.59 22.04 -11.92
CA PHE A 192 3.31 22.78 -12.97
C PHE A 192 3.63 24.23 -12.60
N GLU A 193 2.95 24.78 -11.58
CA GLU A 193 3.03 26.18 -11.20
C GLU A 193 3.82 26.41 -9.90
N LEU A 194 3.78 25.44 -8.97
CA LEU A 194 4.34 25.58 -7.63
C LEU A 194 5.62 24.74 -7.48
N PRO A 195 6.66 25.27 -6.85
CA PRO A 195 7.89 24.52 -6.55
C PRO A 195 7.69 23.62 -5.32
N TRP A 196 6.61 22.84 -5.29
CA TRP A 196 6.27 21.92 -4.23
C TRP A 196 6.46 20.47 -4.66
N ALA A 197 6.80 19.63 -3.71
CA ALA A 197 6.92 18.20 -3.90
C ALA A 197 5.54 17.53 -3.87
N PHE A 198 4.80 17.55 -4.97
CA PHE A 198 3.54 16.81 -5.11
C PHE A 198 3.85 15.30 -5.19
N VAL A 199 3.80 14.62 -4.02
CA VAL A 199 4.36 13.27 -3.85
C VAL A 199 3.70 12.21 -4.74
N ASN A 200 2.39 12.31 -4.95
CA ASN A 200 1.61 11.37 -5.77
C ASN A 200 1.37 11.87 -7.22
N VAL A 201 1.98 12.98 -7.62
CA VAL A 201 1.91 13.57 -8.97
C VAL A 201 3.33 13.76 -9.52
N GLY A 202 3.99 14.88 -9.22
CA GLY A 202 5.33 15.22 -9.74
C GLY A 202 6.43 14.23 -9.29
N LEU A 203 6.31 13.65 -8.11
CA LEU A 203 7.24 12.64 -7.59
C LEU A 203 6.71 11.20 -7.68
N ARG A 204 5.64 10.95 -8.45
CA ARG A 204 4.97 9.65 -8.52
C ARG A 204 5.92 8.49 -8.85
N SER A 205 6.89 8.70 -9.76
CA SER A 205 7.87 7.67 -10.14
C SER A 205 8.71 7.20 -8.96
N TYR A 206 9.17 8.12 -8.12
CA TYR A 206 9.95 7.82 -6.91
C TYR A 206 9.08 7.27 -5.78
N TYR A 207 7.92 7.88 -5.59
CA TYR A 207 6.91 7.44 -4.63
C TYR A 207 6.57 5.97 -4.81
N ALA A 208 6.27 5.53 -6.04
CA ALA A 208 5.90 4.16 -6.33
C ALA A 208 6.98 3.14 -5.92
N GLU A 209 8.26 3.50 -6.06
CA GLU A 209 9.40 2.62 -5.75
C GLU A 209 9.47 2.20 -4.28
N GLY A 210 8.94 3.02 -3.36
CA GLY A 210 8.82 2.65 -1.95
C GLY A 210 7.99 1.38 -1.72
N SER A 211 7.04 1.08 -2.61
CA SER A 211 6.21 -0.13 -2.53
C SER A 211 6.99 -1.42 -2.78
N LYS A 212 8.05 -1.40 -3.58
CA LYS A 212 8.89 -2.59 -3.86
C LYS A 212 9.50 -3.19 -2.60
N THR A 213 9.79 -2.33 -1.60
CA THR A 213 10.40 -2.77 -0.35
C THR A 213 9.58 -3.80 0.41
N LEU A 214 8.26 -3.87 0.17
CA LEU A 214 7.41 -4.95 0.71
C LEU A 214 7.80 -6.33 0.16
N ALA A 215 8.07 -6.43 -1.15
CA ALA A 215 8.50 -7.69 -1.76
C ALA A 215 9.86 -8.13 -1.21
N TYR A 216 10.80 -7.21 -1.04
CA TYR A 216 12.11 -7.49 -0.49
C TYR A 216 12.04 -7.98 0.95
N GLU A 217 11.24 -7.30 1.78
CA GLU A 217 11.05 -7.69 3.19
C GLU A 217 10.36 -9.04 3.33
N ILE A 218 9.36 -9.33 2.50
CA ILE A 218 8.68 -10.63 2.50
C ILE A 218 9.70 -11.75 2.22
N ALA A 219 10.51 -11.60 1.17
CA ALA A 219 11.53 -12.58 0.82
C ALA A 219 12.56 -12.74 1.94
N GLU A 220 13.11 -11.65 2.47
CA GLU A 220 14.09 -11.69 3.56
C GLU A 220 13.52 -12.33 4.83
N GLN A 221 12.31 -11.93 5.24
CA GLN A 221 11.68 -12.44 6.48
C GLN A 221 11.20 -13.89 6.38
N LEU A 222 11.03 -14.41 5.17
CA LEU A 222 10.80 -15.84 4.90
C LEU A 222 12.11 -16.62 4.73
N GLY A 223 13.27 -16.03 5.08
CA GLY A 223 14.58 -16.69 4.95
C GLY A 223 15.11 -16.75 3.54
N TRP A 224 14.77 -15.75 2.71
CA TRP A 224 15.10 -15.65 1.28
C TRP A 224 14.41 -16.72 0.41
N GLU A 225 13.28 -17.20 0.90
CA GLU A 225 12.34 -18.02 0.14
C GLU A 225 11.16 -17.15 -0.33
N LEU A 226 10.61 -17.48 -1.50
CA LEU A 226 9.40 -16.80 -1.98
C LEU A 226 8.15 -17.56 -1.53
N PRO A 227 7.04 -16.87 -1.19
CA PRO A 227 5.77 -17.53 -0.95
C PRO A 227 5.15 -17.99 -2.28
N ASP A 228 4.17 -18.90 -2.22
CA ASP A 228 3.42 -19.32 -3.42
C ASP A 228 2.47 -18.24 -3.93
N ALA A 229 1.91 -17.44 -3.00
CA ALA A 229 1.03 -16.33 -3.35
C ALA A 229 1.15 -15.13 -2.40
N VAL A 230 0.90 -13.92 -2.92
CA VAL A 230 0.76 -12.68 -2.15
C VAL A 230 -0.58 -12.05 -2.47
N VAL A 231 -1.36 -11.76 -1.42
CA VAL A 231 -2.67 -11.11 -1.55
C VAL A 231 -2.55 -9.63 -1.22
N CYS A 232 -2.94 -8.77 -2.14
CA CYS A 232 -2.71 -7.32 -2.08
C CYS A 232 -3.94 -6.52 -2.49
N PRO A 233 -4.32 -5.46 -1.76
CA PRO A 233 -5.42 -4.60 -2.19
C PRO A 233 -5.00 -3.74 -3.38
N ILE A 234 -5.92 -3.53 -4.31
CA ILE A 234 -5.72 -2.68 -5.49
C ILE A 234 -6.59 -1.41 -5.36
N ALA A 235 -5.93 -0.25 -5.26
CA ALA A 235 -6.52 1.06 -5.45
C ALA A 235 -6.10 1.63 -6.82
N SER A 236 -4.94 2.31 -6.91
CA SER A 236 -4.39 2.80 -8.18
C SER A 236 -3.70 1.74 -9.04
N GLY A 237 -3.43 0.54 -8.51
CA GLY A 237 -2.64 -0.51 -9.15
C GLY A 237 -1.14 -0.48 -8.80
N SER A 238 -0.62 0.65 -8.33
CA SER A 238 0.82 0.85 -8.13
C SER A 238 1.46 -0.13 -7.15
N LEU A 239 0.88 -0.33 -5.95
CA LEU A 239 1.40 -1.29 -4.97
C LEU A 239 1.49 -2.70 -5.55
N TYR A 240 0.42 -3.14 -6.20
CA TYR A 240 0.31 -4.47 -6.80
C TYR A 240 1.40 -4.71 -7.87
N SER A 241 1.55 -3.78 -8.82
CA SER A 241 2.55 -3.89 -9.88
C SER A 241 3.98 -3.77 -9.34
N LYS A 242 4.21 -2.95 -8.30
CA LYS A 242 5.54 -2.79 -7.69
C LYS A 242 5.95 -3.99 -6.82
N LEU A 243 5.01 -4.78 -6.31
CA LEU A 243 5.33 -6.08 -5.70
C LEU A 243 5.93 -7.04 -6.75
N ASN A 244 5.29 -7.16 -7.92
CA ASN A 244 5.84 -7.95 -9.04
C ASN A 244 7.25 -7.49 -9.39
N GLN A 245 7.43 -6.20 -9.59
CA GLN A 245 8.75 -5.63 -9.91
C GLN A 245 9.78 -5.95 -8.81
N GLY A 246 9.42 -5.83 -7.53
CA GLY A 246 10.34 -6.11 -6.42
C GLY A 246 10.78 -7.59 -6.37
N PHE A 247 9.86 -8.53 -6.52
CA PHE A 247 10.20 -9.95 -6.58
C PHE A 247 11.03 -10.29 -7.83
N SER A 248 10.68 -9.72 -8.97
CA SER A 248 11.44 -9.90 -10.22
C SER A 248 12.87 -9.39 -10.10
N GLU A 249 13.09 -8.23 -9.48
CA GLU A 249 14.42 -7.67 -9.23
C GLU A 249 15.28 -8.58 -8.34
N LEU A 250 14.72 -9.20 -7.29
CA LEU A 250 15.47 -10.15 -6.45
C LEU A 250 15.86 -11.42 -7.22
N LEU A 251 14.99 -11.92 -8.09
CA LEU A 251 15.26 -13.08 -8.96
C LEU A 251 16.33 -12.74 -10.01
N GLU A 252 16.20 -11.61 -10.71
CA GLU A 252 17.16 -11.16 -11.72
C GLU A 252 18.56 -10.93 -11.14
N LEU A 253 18.65 -10.47 -9.90
CA LEU A 253 19.92 -10.26 -9.20
C LEU A 253 20.47 -11.53 -8.53
N GLY A 254 19.75 -12.67 -8.62
CA GLY A 254 20.15 -13.92 -7.98
C GLY A 254 20.14 -13.91 -6.46
N VAL A 255 19.42 -12.95 -5.85
CA VAL A 255 19.25 -12.87 -4.38
C VAL A 255 18.33 -13.98 -3.88
N VAL A 256 17.33 -14.34 -4.66
CA VAL A 256 16.41 -15.46 -4.42
C VAL A 256 16.34 -16.36 -5.65
N GLU A 257 15.87 -17.58 -5.45
CA GLU A 257 15.60 -18.54 -6.51
C GLU A 257 14.10 -18.85 -6.61
N GLY A 258 13.64 -19.39 -7.73
CA GLY A 258 12.27 -19.80 -7.95
C GLY A 258 11.54 -18.95 -8.98
N GLN A 259 10.29 -18.62 -8.70
CA GLN A 259 9.42 -17.84 -9.58
C GLN A 259 8.75 -16.71 -8.78
N VAL A 260 8.33 -15.64 -9.46
CA VAL A 260 7.53 -14.59 -8.83
C VAL A 260 6.26 -15.23 -8.24
N PRO A 261 5.90 -14.91 -6.98
CA PRO A 261 4.67 -15.41 -6.38
C PRO A 261 3.43 -15.06 -7.21
N ARG A 262 2.42 -15.92 -7.21
CA ARG A 262 1.11 -15.54 -7.76
C ARG A 262 0.59 -14.32 -7.01
N LEU A 263 0.26 -13.24 -7.72
CA LEU A 263 -0.29 -12.04 -7.11
C LEU A 263 -1.82 -12.08 -7.17
N VAL A 264 -2.45 -12.15 -6.01
CA VAL A 264 -3.92 -12.08 -5.88
C VAL A 264 -4.32 -10.65 -5.55
N GLY A 265 -4.96 -9.98 -6.49
CA GLY A 265 -5.45 -8.61 -6.35
C GLY A 265 -6.84 -8.56 -5.73
N ALA A 266 -7.07 -7.57 -4.87
CA ALA A 266 -8.31 -7.40 -4.12
C ALA A 266 -8.92 -6.01 -4.36
N GLN A 267 -10.15 -5.95 -4.85
CA GLN A 267 -10.98 -4.74 -4.92
C GLN A 267 -12.32 -4.97 -4.23
N ALA A 268 -12.94 -3.93 -3.68
CA ALA A 268 -14.31 -3.99 -3.21
C ALA A 268 -15.27 -3.86 -4.40
N ALA A 269 -16.37 -4.61 -4.43
CA ALA A 269 -17.27 -4.70 -5.57
C ALA A 269 -17.86 -3.35 -6.00
N GLY A 270 -18.08 -2.43 -5.06
CA GLY A 270 -18.55 -1.07 -5.34
C GLY A 270 -17.51 -0.17 -6.02
N CYS A 271 -16.26 -0.62 -6.17
CA CYS A 271 -15.22 0.05 -6.95
C CYS A 271 -14.18 -0.97 -7.45
N ALA A 272 -14.54 -1.78 -8.45
CA ALA A 272 -13.73 -2.90 -8.93
C ALA A 272 -13.42 -2.84 -10.45
N PRO A 273 -12.92 -1.70 -10.99
CA PRO A 273 -12.68 -1.58 -12.43
C PRO A 273 -11.58 -2.51 -12.94
N VAL A 274 -10.57 -2.82 -12.10
CA VAL A 274 -9.46 -3.71 -12.48
C VAL A 274 -9.90 -5.18 -12.47
N ALA A 275 -10.69 -5.58 -11.47
CA ALA A 275 -11.26 -6.92 -11.42
C ALA A 275 -12.21 -7.18 -12.58
N ALA A 276 -13.04 -6.19 -12.96
CA ALA A 276 -13.91 -6.29 -14.13
C ALA A 276 -13.10 -6.46 -15.42
N ALA A 277 -12.07 -5.63 -15.64
CA ALA A 277 -11.21 -5.74 -16.81
C ALA A 277 -10.46 -7.08 -16.87
N PHE A 278 -9.98 -7.59 -15.73
CA PHE A 278 -9.35 -8.91 -15.65
C PHE A 278 -10.31 -10.04 -16.05
N ALA A 279 -11.55 -10.01 -15.54
CA ALA A 279 -12.57 -11.02 -15.83
C ALA A 279 -13.07 -10.97 -17.29
N GLU A 280 -13.23 -9.76 -17.85
CA GLU A 280 -13.74 -9.54 -19.21
C GLU A 280 -12.66 -9.68 -20.29
N GLY A 281 -11.37 -9.59 -19.93
CA GLY A 281 -10.26 -9.65 -20.89
C GLY A 281 -10.09 -8.36 -21.69
N GLY A 282 -10.34 -7.19 -21.10
CA GLY A 282 -10.29 -5.89 -21.76
C GLY A 282 -9.46 -4.84 -21.03
N ALA A 283 -9.47 -3.60 -21.54
CA ALA A 283 -8.89 -2.45 -20.86
C ALA A 283 -9.74 -2.01 -19.67
N VAL A 284 -9.08 -1.44 -18.66
CA VAL A 284 -9.75 -0.90 -17.48
C VAL A 284 -10.64 0.29 -17.86
N ARG A 285 -11.91 0.22 -17.51
CA ARG A 285 -12.88 1.29 -17.74
C ARG A 285 -13.16 2.03 -16.45
N PRO A 286 -13.14 3.37 -16.45
CA PRO A 286 -13.48 4.15 -15.26
C PRO A 286 -14.87 3.84 -14.74
N VAL A 287 -15.01 3.76 -13.41
CA VAL A 287 -16.28 3.57 -12.70
C VAL A 287 -16.48 4.68 -11.67
N ARG A 288 -17.73 4.96 -11.30
CA ARG A 288 -18.02 5.82 -10.15
C ARG A 288 -17.92 4.96 -8.88
N PRO A 289 -17.02 5.29 -7.92
CA PRO A 289 -16.90 4.52 -6.69
C PRO A 289 -18.15 4.63 -5.80
N ASP A 290 -18.62 3.49 -5.31
CA ASP A 290 -19.65 3.38 -4.27
C ASP A 290 -19.31 2.22 -3.35
N THR A 291 -18.32 2.42 -2.45
CA THR A 291 -17.76 1.36 -1.62
C THR A 291 -17.53 1.82 -0.18
N VAL A 292 -17.64 0.90 0.76
CA VAL A 292 -17.26 1.08 2.17
C VAL A 292 -15.72 1.16 2.33
N ALA A 293 -14.97 0.56 1.40
CA ALA A 293 -13.51 0.59 1.40
C ALA A 293 -12.95 1.88 0.78
N ARG A 294 -13.21 3.02 1.45
CA ARG A 294 -12.87 4.37 0.98
C ARG A 294 -11.42 4.54 0.54
N SER A 295 -10.47 3.86 1.19
CA SER A 295 -9.04 3.90 0.82
C SER A 295 -8.74 3.22 -0.52
N LEU A 296 -9.66 2.40 -1.03
CA LEU A 296 -9.57 1.72 -2.32
C LEU A 296 -10.48 2.35 -3.40
N ALA A 297 -11.23 3.39 -3.08
CA ALA A 297 -12.23 4.03 -3.93
C ALA A 297 -11.59 4.88 -5.06
N ILE A 298 -10.82 4.25 -5.94
CA ILE A 298 -10.22 4.87 -7.13
C ILE A 298 -10.89 4.30 -8.37
N GLY A 299 -11.85 5.06 -8.93
CA GLY A 299 -12.63 4.62 -10.07
C GLY A 299 -11.87 4.63 -11.41
N ALA A 300 -10.81 5.45 -11.52
CA ALA A 300 -9.92 5.51 -12.69
C ALA A 300 -8.47 5.20 -12.26
N PRO A 301 -8.11 3.94 -12.01
CA PRO A 301 -6.81 3.56 -11.50
C PRO A 301 -5.72 3.76 -12.56
N ALA A 302 -4.73 4.61 -12.25
CA ALA A 302 -3.69 5.00 -13.20
C ALA A 302 -2.75 3.86 -13.63
N ASP A 303 -2.57 2.82 -12.80
CA ASP A 303 -1.82 1.61 -13.13
C ASP A 303 -2.77 0.39 -13.27
N GLY A 304 -4.05 0.61 -13.60
CA GLY A 304 -5.05 -0.45 -13.66
C GLY A 304 -4.74 -1.49 -14.75
N ASP A 305 -4.44 -1.06 -15.97
CA ASP A 305 -4.08 -1.98 -17.07
C ASP A 305 -2.77 -2.72 -16.77
N LEU A 306 -1.81 -2.06 -16.11
CA LEU A 306 -0.58 -2.71 -15.66
C LEU A 306 -0.86 -3.77 -14.58
N ALA A 307 -1.82 -3.52 -13.69
CA ALA A 307 -2.22 -4.50 -12.68
C ALA A 307 -2.89 -5.73 -13.32
N VAL A 308 -3.72 -5.56 -14.36
CA VAL A 308 -4.29 -6.67 -15.14
C VAL A 308 -3.17 -7.49 -15.80
N ALA A 309 -2.24 -6.82 -16.48
CA ALA A 309 -1.09 -7.49 -17.09
C ALA A 309 -0.25 -8.26 -16.06
N THR A 310 0.03 -7.64 -14.91
CA THR A 310 0.74 -8.25 -13.77
C THR A 310 0.04 -9.51 -13.26
N ALA A 311 -1.29 -9.51 -13.14
CA ALA A 311 -2.03 -10.69 -12.71
C ALA A 311 -1.86 -11.86 -13.69
N HIS A 312 -1.93 -11.59 -15.00
CA HIS A 312 -1.70 -12.61 -16.02
C HIS A 312 -0.25 -13.12 -16.02
N GLU A 313 0.71 -12.21 -15.90
CA GLU A 313 2.15 -12.55 -15.89
C GLU A 313 2.53 -13.46 -14.73
N THR A 314 1.98 -13.21 -13.54
CA THR A 314 2.27 -13.97 -12.32
C THR A 314 1.41 -15.23 -12.17
N GLY A 315 0.48 -15.49 -13.08
CA GLY A 315 -0.51 -16.57 -12.93
C GLY A 315 -1.45 -16.35 -11.74
N GLY A 316 -1.62 -15.08 -11.33
CA GLY A 316 -2.51 -14.69 -10.26
C GLY A 316 -3.94 -14.41 -10.70
N ALA A 317 -4.71 -13.74 -9.86
CA ALA A 317 -6.09 -13.36 -10.14
C ALA A 317 -6.42 -12.01 -9.50
N ILE A 318 -7.55 -11.39 -9.91
CA ILE A 318 -8.06 -10.18 -9.28
C ILE A 318 -9.55 -10.40 -8.94
N HIS A 319 -9.89 -10.27 -7.67
CA HIS A 319 -11.23 -10.52 -7.15
C HIS A 319 -11.94 -9.23 -6.74
N ALA A 320 -13.24 -9.16 -7.01
CA ALA A 320 -14.15 -8.14 -6.51
C ALA A 320 -14.92 -8.68 -5.32
N VAL A 321 -14.59 -8.21 -4.13
CA VAL A 321 -15.18 -8.68 -2.86
C VAL A 321 -16.48 -7.94 -2.59
N ALA A 322 -17.54 -8.64 -2.25
CA ALA A 322 -18.82 -8.06 -1.89
C ALA A 322 -18.70 -7.09 -0.70
N GLU A 323 -19.43 -5.96 -0.75
CA GLU A 323 -19.35 -4.91 0.27
C GLU A 323 -19.70 -5.43 1.67
N GLU A 324 -20.67 -6.33 1.76
CA GLU A 324 -21.14 -6.95 3.01
C GLU A 324 -20.07 -7.85 3.63
N ALA A 325 -19.24 -8.50 2.80
CA ALA A 325 -18.18 -9.39 3.28
C ALA A 325 -16.99 -8.64 3.87
N VAL A 326 -16.83 -7.33 3.60
CA VAL A 326 -15.69 -6.56 4.06
C VAL A 326 -15.63 -6.48 5.59
N GLY A 327 -16.74 -6.13 6.24
CA GLY A 327 -16.83 -6.07 7.72
C GLY A 327 -16.65 -7.43 8.39
N GLU A 328 -17.20 -8.49 7.80
CA GLU A 328 -17.05 -9.86 8.29
C GLU A 328 -15.60 -10.32 8.23
N SER A 329 -14.90 -10.02 7.12
CA SER A 329 -13.48 -10.34 6.95
C SER A 329 -12.59 -9.55 7.90
N MET A 330 -12.87 -8.25 8.17
CA MET A 330 -12.17 -7.47 9.20
C MET A 330 -12.30 -8.13 10.59
N ALA A 331 -13.50 -8.55 10.94
CA ALA A 331 -13.77 -9.19 12.20
C ALA A 331 -13.10 -10.58 12.29
N LEU A 332 -13.18 -11.38 11.22
CA LEU A 332 -12.52 -12.68 11.16
C LEU A 332 -11.01 -12.56 11.37
N LEU A 333 -10.37 -11.56 10.74
CA LEU A 333 -8.95 -11.26 10.92
C LEU A 333 -8.63 -10.93 12.39
N ALA A 334 -9.44 -10.08 13.02
CA ALA A 334 -9.26 -9.69 14.41
C ALA A 334 -9.49 -10.86 15.39
N GLU A 335 -10.55 -11.62 15.23
CA GLU A 335 -10.94 -12.73 16.12
C GLU A 335 -9.98 -13.93 16.05
N THR A 336 -9.34 -14.15 14.89
CA THR A 336 -8.53 -15.35 14.66
C THR A 336 -7.03 -15.10 14.69
N ALA A 337 -6.59 -13.90 14.33
CA ALA A 337 -5.18 -13.52 14.28
C ALA A 337 -4.81 -12.39 15.26
N GLY A 338 -5.78 -11.78 15.95
CA GLY A 338 -5.55 -10.64 16.84
C GLY A 338 -5.14 -9.37 16.11
N VAL A 339 -5.43 -9.28 14.81
CA VAL A 339 -5.02 -8.15 13.95
C VAL A 339 -6.26 -7.40 13.47
N PHE A 340 -6.41 -6.16 13.93
CA PHE A 340 -7.48 -5.28 13.47
C PHE A 340 -6.97 -4.40 12.32
N GLY A 341 -7.26 -4.83 11.09
CA GLY A 341 -6.94 -4.09 9.87
C GLY A 341 -8.11 -3.20 9.42
N GLU A 342 -7.79 -2.15 8.65
CA GLU A 342 -8.80 -1.28 8.01
C GLU A 342 -9.61 -2.02 6.93
N THR A 343 -10.62 -1.36 6.34
CA THR A 343 -11.46 -1.94 5.29
C THR A 343 -10.68 -2.56 4.13
N ALA A 344 -9.52 -2.00 3.77
CA ALA A 344 -8.63 -2.59 2.76
C ALA A 344 -8.13 -3.99 3.16
N ALA A 345 -7.87 -4.25 4.46
CA ALA A 345 -7.50 -5.57 4.94
C ALA A 345 -8.67 -6.56 4.88
N GLY A 346 -9.89 -6.08 5.17
CA GLY A 346 -11.11 -6.87 4.98
C GLY A 346 -11.30 -7.29 3.52
N VAL A 347 -11.12 -6.36 2.58
CA VAL A 347 -11.15 -6.65 1.14
C VAL A 347 -10.04 -7.64 0.75
N THR A 348 -8.84 -7.49 1.31
CA THR A 348 -7.72 -8.40 1.01
C THR A 348 -7.99 -9.82 1.51
N LEU A 349 -8.55 -9.98 2.71
CA LEU A 349 -8.91 -11.30 3.24
C LEU A 349 -10.08 -11.91 2.45
N GLY A 350 -11.11 -11.12 2.11
CA GLY A 350 -12.21 -11.57 1.25
C GLY A 350 -11.71 -12.10 -0.10
N ALA A 351 -10.74 -11.40 -0.73
CA ALA A 351 -10.15 -11.87 -1.98
C ALA A 351 -9.35 -13.18 -1.83
N LEU A 352 -8.70 -13.42 -0.68
CA LEU A 352 -8.09 -14.72 -0.39
C LEU A 352 -9.13 -15.82 -0.30
N GLN A 353 -10.28 -15.56 0.36
CA GLN A 353 -11.37 -16.51 0.44
C GLN A 353 -11.94 -16.85 -0.94
N GLU A 354 -12.12 -15.85 -1.81
CA GLU A 354 -12.53 -16.05 -3.22
C GLU A 354 -11.48 -16.83 -4.03
N ALA A 355 -10.19 -16.54 -3.82
CA ALA A 355 -9.12 -17.28 -4.48
C ALA A 355 -9.11 -18.75 -4.09
N VAL A 356 -9.34 -19.07 -2.81
CA VAL A 356 -9.47 -20.47 -2.37
C VAL A 356 -10.72 -21.12 -2.94
N ALA A 357 -11.86 -20.45 -2.93
CA ALA A 357 -13.12 -20.97 -3.47
C ALA A 357 -13.04 -21.26 -4.97
N SER A 358 -12.23 -20.49 -5.72
CA SER A 358 -12.00 -20.67 -7.16
C SER A 358 -10.80 -21.59 -7.50
N GLY A 359 -10.10 -22.14 -6.50
CA GLY A 359 -8.93 -23.00 -6.70
C GLY A 359 -7.65 -22.26 -7.05
N GLY A 360 -7.61 -20.94 -6.87
CA GLY A 360 -6.43 -20.10 -7.08
C GLY A 360 -5.43 -20.12 -5.91
N ALA A 361 -5.85 -20.61 -4.75
CA ALA A 361 -5.01 -20.91 -3.60
C ALA A 361 -5.53 -22.14 -2.86
N GLY A 362 -4.69 -22.82 -2.08
CA GLY A 362 -5.10 -24.07 -1.46
C GLY A 362 -4.22 -24.57 -0.30
N PRO A 363 -4.46 -25.82 0.17
CA PRO A 363 -3.87 -26.34 1.39
C PRO A 363 -2.35 -26.57 1.33
N ASP A 364 -1.75 -26.55 0.15
CA ASP A 364 -0.31 -26.72 -0.01
C ASP A 364 0.42 -25.38 -0.14
N ASP A 365 -0.33 -24.25 -0.24
CA ASP A 365 0.25 -22.94 -0.48
C ASP A 365 0.72 -22.25 0.81
N ARG A 366 1.88 -21.59 0.71
CA ARG A 366 2.35 -20.55 1.63
C ARG A 366 1.89 -19.19 1.09
N VAL A 367 0.99 -18.54 1.79
CA VAL A 367 0.36 -17.29 1.39
C VAL A 367 0.80 -16.14 2.30
N VAL A 368 1.10 -14.98 1.72
CA VAL A 368 1.29 -13.72 2.45
C VAL A 368 0.13 -12.78 2.15
N LEU A 369 -0.57 -12.32 3.19
CA LEU A 369 -1.66 -11.36 3.12
C LEU A 369 -1.19 -10.00 3.63
N LEU A 370 -1.36 -8.95 2.82
CA LEU A 370 -0.97 -7.60 3.21
C LEU A 370 -2.07 -6.92 4.03
N VAL A 371 -1.75 -6.53 5.26
CA VAL A 371 -2.58 -5.67 6.12
C VAL A 371 -2.07 -4.25 6.01
N THR A 372 -2.59 -3.50 5.04
CA THR A 372 -2.01 -2.23 4.58
C THR A 372 -2.28 -1.02 5.47
N GLY A 373 -3.23 -1.12 6.41
CA GLY A 373 -3.56 -0.04 7.34
C GLY A 373 -4.33 -0.53 8.55
N ASP A 374 -4.34 0.29 9.61
CA ASP A 374 -4.90 -0.03 10.92
C ASP A 374 -6.42 0.16 10.98
N GLY A 375 -7.13 -0.77 11.62
CA GLY A 375 -8.59 -0.79 11.74
C GLY A 375 -9.17 0.35 12.57
N LEU A 376 -8.38 0.92 13.49
CA LEU A 376 -8.81 2.10 14.27
C LEU A 376 -9.09 3.33 13.39
N LYS A 377 -8.62 3.33 12.14
CA LYS A 377 -8.92 4.39 11.17
C LYS A 377 -10.33 4.26 10.56
N THR A 378 -10.93 3.07 10.60
CA THR A 378 -12.25 2.79 10.03
C THR A 378 -13.10 1.86 10.94
N PRO A 379 -13.21 2.14 12.25
CA PRO A 379 -13.90 1.24 13.19
C PRO A 379 -15.41 1.16 12.97
N GLY A 380 -15.98 2.17 12.32
CA GLY A 380 -17.44 2.29 12.13
C GLY A 380 -18.08 1.11 11.41
N LEU A 381 -17.36 0.43 10.50
CA LEU A 381 -17.92 -0.71 9.74
C LEU A 381 -18.18 -1.96 10.59
N VAL A 382 -17.52 -2.06 11.75
CA VAL A 382 -17.69 -3.21 12.69
C VAL A 382 -18.30 -2.75 14.03
N ALA A 383 -18.89 -1.55 14.08
CA ALA A 383 -19.44 -0.96 15.30
C ALA A 383 -20.70 -1.69 15.82
N ASP A 384 -21.42 -2.41 14.97
CA ASP A 384 -22.55 -3.27 15.33
C ASP A 384 -22.16 -4.45 16.25
N ARG A 385 -20.86 -4.80 16.28
CA ARG A 385 -20.29 -5.79 17.21
C ARG A 385 -20.13 -5.27 18.64
N LEU A 386 -20.37 -3.98 18.88
CA LEU A 386 -20.33 -3.37 20.20
C LEU A 386 -21.57 -3.78 21.02
N GLN A 387 -21.44 -4.83 21.80
CA GLN A 387 -22.50 -5.35 22.67
C GLN A 387 -21.99 -5.48 24.13
N PRO A 388 -21.83 -4.38 24.86
CA PRO A 388 -21.34 -4.42 26.22
C PRO A 388 -22.40 -5.04 27.15
N VAL A 389 -22.01 -6.06 27.90
CA VAL A 389 -22.84 -6.60 28.98
C VAL A 389 -22.74 -5.64 30.16
N ARG A 390 -23.89 -5.08 30.58
CA ARG A 390 -23.97 -4.26 31.78
C ARG A 390 -23.98 -5.15 33.00
N ILE A 391 -23.05 -4.94 33.91
CA ILE A 391 -22.91 -5.64 35.16
C ILE A 391 -22.92 -4.65 36.33
N PRO A 392 -23.41 -5.03 37.54
CA PRO A 392 -23.23 -4.20 38.73
C PRO A 392 -21.77 -4.15 39.16
N ALA A 393 -21.38 -3.12 39.89
CA ALA A 393 -20.04 -2.99 40.49
C ALA A 393 -19.94 -3.79 41.80
N ASP A 394 -20.39 -5.05 41.77
CA ASP A 394 -20.45 -5.97 42.89
C ASP A 394 -20.00 -7.36 42.46
N ALA A 395 -18.97 -7.91 43.11
CA ALA A 395 -18.34 -9.15 42.69
C ALA A 395 -19.27 -10.38 42.84
N ASP A 396 -20.05 -10.44 43.94
CA ASP A 396 -20.92 -11.59 44.21
C ASP A 396 -22.05 -11.61 43.17
N ALA A 397 -22.65 -10.46 42.87
CA ALA A 397 -23.69 -10.37 41.85
C ALA A 397 -23.19 -10.73 40.43
N VAL A 398 -21.91 -10.43 40.10
CA VAL A 398 -21.30 -10.86 38.83
C VAL A 398 -21.05 -12.35 38.79
N LEU A 399 -20.56 -12.95 39.90
CA LEU A 399 -20.31 -14.39 39.98
C LEU A 399 -21.61 -15.19 39.89
N ASP A 400 -22.68 -14.75 40.56
CA ASP A 400 -24.00 -15.35 40.45
C ASP A 400 -24.55 -15.27 39.02
N GLY A 401 -24.38 -14.15 38.32
CA GLY A 401 -24.78 -13.98 36.94
C GLY A 401 -24.02 -14.90 35.97
N LEU A 402 -22.71 -15.09 36.16
CA LEU A 402 -21.86 -15.96 35.35
C LEU A 402 -22.16 -17.47 35.60
N ALA A 403 -22.58 -17.81 36.81
CA ALA A 403 -22.95 -19.19 37.14
C ALA A 403 -24.32 -19.57 36.56
N ALA A 404 -25.16 -18.59 36.20
CA ALA A 404 -26.50 -18.80 35.63
C ALA A 404 -26.52 -18.76 34.09
N ALA A 405 -25.44 -18.38 33.43
CA ALA A 405 -25.25 -18.31 31.98
C ALA A 405 -24.51 -19.55 31.45
#